data_2d45c664aedabd0e6670c7902b2699cb
#
_entry.id   2d45c664aedabd0e6670c7902b2699cb
#
_cell.length_a   1.000
_cell.length_b   1.000
_cell.length_c   1.000
_cell.angle_alpha   90.00
_cell.angle_beta   90.00
_cell.angle_gamma   90.00
#
_symmetry.space_group_name_H-M   'P 1'
#
loop_
_entity.id
_entity.type
_entity.pdbx_description
1 polymer ?
#
loop_
_entity_poly.entity_id
_entity_poly.type
_entity_poly.pdbx_seq_one_letter_code
_entity_poly.pdbx_strand_id
1 'polypeptide(L)'
;MELSAKLVRSQLNFFKPFVAGCSLETTRKGQDKLGELMSALHKREVIFRDHDFEQFKGAWVMPKDERRSGVVLYLHGGGYTCGSLDYAKGFAATLASECGVRVFCGAYRLAPENPYPAALEDALTAYDYLLKKGYAPQQILLCGESAGGGLICALCLRLKQLGRELPCGLIAISPWVDLTGSGKSYEFNRDNDPSLTEELLQFYARCYTQDPTDPLCSPLLGDLTGFPPTLIFAGGDEILLDDARGLHERLKKAGSKSRLIIAPGRWHAYVLYCLQENMEQDIYEINRFMTQNLSPARSLRWMRLDNAAKIYPAAKRRNWNNFFRISATLAEPVDRAVLAAALDVT
;
A
#
# COMPACT_ATOMS: atom_id res chain seq x y z
N MET A 1 13.55 -6.89 -17.99
CA MET A 1 15.01 -6.69 -17.74
C MET A 1 15.12 -6.26 -16.30
N GLU A 2 15.62 -7.15 -15.44
CA GLU A 2 15.84 -6.83 -14.03
C GLU A 2 17.12 -6.01 -13.91
N LEU A 3 17.01 -4.86 -13.24
CA LEU A 3 18.17 -4.06 -12.89
C LEU A 3 18.84 -4.65 -11.64
N SER A 4 20.15 -4.85 -11.66
CA SER A 4 20.84 -5.27 -10.44
C SER A 4 20.72 -4.19 -9.36
N ALA A 5 20.54 -4.61 -8.11
CA ALA A 5 20.48 -3.71 -6.97
C ALA A 5 21.70 -2.78 -6.89
N LYS A 6 22.88 -3.27 -7.28
CA LYS A 6 24.11 -2.48 -7.34
C LYS A 6 24.02 -1.32 -8.33
N LEU A 7 23.40 -1.54 -9.49
CA LEU A 7 23.23 -0.49 -10.50
C LEU A 7 22.26 0.58 -10.02
N VAL A 8 21.11 0.19 -9.48
CA VAL A 8 20.13 1.14 -8.91
C VAL A 8 20.75 1.94 -7.77
N ARG A 9 21.46 1.28 -6.85
CA ARG A 9 22.17 1.95 -5.75
C ARG A 9 23.22 2.95 -6.27
N SER A 10 23.98 2.57 -7.28
CA SER A 10 24.98 3.46 -7.90
C SER A 10 24.34 4.71 -8.48
N GLN A 11 23.18 4.56 -9.13
CA GLN A 11 22.42 5.70 -9.65
C GLN A 11 21.89 6.59 -8.53
N LEU A 12 21.30 6.01 -7.47
CA LEU A 12 20.82 6.78 -6.32
C LEU A 12 21.97 7.57 -5.67
N ASN A 13 23.13 6.93 -5.43
CA ASN A 13 24.30 7.61 -4.89
C ASN A 13 24.79 8.76 -5.78
N PHE A 14 24.78 8.57 -7.10
CA PHE A 14 25.18 9.60 -8.04
C PHE A 14 24.24 10.81 -7.99
N PHE A 15 22.94 10.59 -7.85
CA PHE A 15 21.94 11.66 -7.82
C PHE A 15 21.71 12.26 -6.43
N LYS A 16 22.12 11.60 -5.33
CA LYS A 16 21.91 12.06 -3.95
C LYS A 16 22.33 13.52 -3.71
N PRO A 17 23.52 14.00 -4.12
CA PRO A 17 23.93 15.39 -3.92
C PRO A 17 23.04 16.38 -4.69
N PHE A 18 22.57 16.00 -5.88
CA PHE A 18 21.68 16.84 -6.68
C PHE A 18 20.29 16.94 -6.05
N VAL A 19 19.75 15.81 -5.57
CA VAL A 19 18.45 15.77 -4.89
C VAL A 19 18.46 16.59 -3.60
N ALA A 20 19.53 16.50 -2.82
CA ALA A 20 19.68 17.27 -1.57
C ALA A 20 19.71 18.78 -1.80
N GLY A 21 20.14 19.24 -2.99
CA GLY A 21 20.17 20.67 -3.37
C GLY A 21 18.96 21.14 -4.17
N CYS A 22 18.02 20.25 -4.50
CA CYS A 22 16.85 20.61 -5.31
C CYS A 22 15.79 21.35 -4.51
N SER A 23 15.05 22.26 -5.18
CA SER A 23 13.83 22.82 -4.61
C SER A 23 12.76 21.75 -4.46
N LEU A 24 11.82 21.96 -3.53
CA LEU A 24 10.65 21.07 -3.36
C LEU A 24 9.88 20.87 -4.67
N GLU A 25 9.74 21.93 -5.47
CA GLU A 25 9.06 21.83 -6.77
C GLU A 25 9.76 20.86 -7.71
N THR A 26 11.08 20.88 -7.78
CA THR A 26 11.87 19.97 -8.63
C THR A 26 11.75 18.53 -8.13
N THR A 27 11.80 18.33 -6.81
CA THR A 27 11.63 17.02 -6.18
C THR A 27 10.23 16.45 -6.45
N ARG A 28 9.18 17.26 -6.29
CA ARG A 28 7.78 16.89 -6.60
C ARG A 28 7.64 16.44 -8.06
N LYS A 29 8.15 17.23 -9.02
CA LYS A 29 8.13 16.88 -10.46
C LYS A 29 8.88 15.58 -10.76
N GLY A 30 10.02 15.35 -10.08
CA GLY A 30 10.78 14.11 -10.23
C GLY A 30 9.99 12.88 -9.76
N GLN A 31 9.31 12.98 -8.63
CA GLN A 31 8.45 11.91 -8.13
C GLN A 31 7.24 11.65 -9.04
N ASP A 32 6.62 12.69 -9.59
CA ASP A 32 5.52 12.55 -10.53
C ASP A 32 5.94 11.73 -11.76
N LYS A 33 7.12 12.03 -12.32
CA LYS A 33 7.68 11.27 -13.46
C LYS A 33 7.95 9.81 -13.12
N LEU A 34 8.43 9.53 -11.91
CA LEU A 34 8.61 8.16 -11.45
C LEU A 34 7.25 7.44 -11.35
N GLY A 35 6.24 8.07 -10.78
CA GLY A 35 4.89 7.53 -10.68
C GLY A 35 4.25 7.26 -12.04
N GLU A 36 4.37 8.20 -13.00
CA GLU A 36 3.92 8.02 -14.38
C GLU A 36 4.57 6.78 -15.03
N LEU A 37 5.89 6.62 -14.86
CA LEU A 37 6.63 5.47 -15.39
C LEU A 37 6.14 4.16 -14.78
N MET A 38 6.01 4.10 -13.45
CA MET A 38 5.54 2.91 -12.74
C MET A 38 4.10 2.56 -13.14
N SER A 39 3.21 3.53 -13.23
CA SER A 39 1.83 3.33 -13.69
C SER A 39 1.77 2.77 -15.11
N ALA A 40 2.65 3.24 -15.99
CA ALA A 40 2.71 2.80 -17.37
C ALA A 40 3.08 1.31 -17.51
N LEU A 41 3.90 0.76 -16.60
CA LEU A 41 4.26 -0.66 -16.59
C LEU A 41 3.03 -1.56 -16.42
N HIS A 42 2.05 -1.13 -15.64
CA HIS A 42 0.85 -1.90 -15.30
C HIS A 42 -0.42 -1.45 -16.05
N LYS A 43 -0.32 -0.52 -17.01
CA LYS A 43 -1.46 0.05 -17.73
C LYS A 43 -2.40 -0.98 -18.38
N ARG A 44 -1.87 -2.13 -18.76
CA ARG A 44 -2.66 -3.22 -19.37
C ARG A 44 -3.39 -4.09 -18.35
N GLU A 45 -3.01 -4.03 -17.09
CA GLU A 45 -3.44 -4.93 -16.01
C GLU A 45 -4.42 -4.27 -15.05
N VAL A 46 -4.44 -2.93 -15.01
CA VAL A 46 -5.28 -2.16 -14.10
C VAL A 46 -6.14 -1.13 -14.83
N ILE A 47 -7.17 -0.64 -14.13
CA ILE A 47 -8.04 0.45 -14.55
C ILE A 47 -7.93 1.56 -13.51
N PHE A 48 -7.63 2.78 -13.96
CA PHE A 48 -7.60 3.97 -13.12
C PHE A 48 -8.92 4.73 -13.19
N ARG A 49 -9.41 5.22 -12.05
CA ARG A 49 -10.55 6.11 -11.95
C ARG A 49 -10.30 7.15 -10.87
N ASP A 50 -10.13 8.38 -11.28
CA ASP A 50 -9.90 9.50 -10.37
C ASP A 50 -11.14 9.82 -9.55
N HIS A 51 -10.95 10.37 -8.36
CA HIS A 51 -11.97 10.82 -7.44
C HIS A 51 -11.52 12.14 -6.80
N ASP A 52 -12.34 13.16 -6.94
CA ASP A 52 -12.07 14.48 -6.34
C ASP A 52 -12.79 14.60 -5.00
N PHE A 53 -12.02 14.88 -3.96
CA PHE A 53 -12.52 15.39 -2.70
C PHE A 53 -12.51 16.93 -2.74
N GLU A 54 -13.13 17.57 -1.77
CA GLU A 54 -13.17 19.02 -1.70
C GLU A 54 -11.75 19.62 -1.59
N GLN A 55 -10.85 18.99 -0.84
CA GLN A 55 -9.54 19.53 -0.50
C GLN A 55 -8.36 18.79 -1.13
N PHE A 56 -8.54 17.58 -1.61
CA PHE A 56 -7.49 16.75 -2.20
C PHE A 56 -8.06 15.81 -3.26
N LYS A 57 -7.17 15.10 -3.95
CA LYS A 57 -7.55 14.13 -4.98
C LYS A 57 -7.18 12.71 -4.57
N GLY A 58 -7.97 11.76 -5.01
CA GLY A 58 -7.68 10.35 -4.89
C GLY A 58 -7.92 9.60 -6.19
N ALA A 59 -7.54 8.34 -6.24
CA ALA A 59 -7.84 7.46 -7.36
C ALA A 59 -8.08 6.03 -6.92
N TRP A 60 -9.02 5.41 -7.58
CA TRP A 60 -9.17 3.97 -7.62
C TRP A 60 -8.19 3.39 -8.63
N VAL A 61 -7.48 2.36 -8.22
CA VAL A 61 -6.69 1.50 -9.09
C VAL A 61 -7.24 0.10 -8.95
N MET A 62 -7.91 -0.36 -9.99
CA MET A 62 -8.67 -1.61 -9.98
C MET A 62 -7.98 -2.65 -10.84
N PRO A 63 -7.61 -3.82 -10.31
CA PRO A 63 -7.05 -4.89 -11.12
C PRO A 63 -8.10 -5.45 -12.08
N LYS A 64 -7.69 -5.85 -13.28
CA LYS A 64 -8.56 -6.60 -14.19
C LYS A 64 -8.79 -8.03 -13.72
N ASP A 65 -7.84 -8.60 -12.99
CA ASP A 65 -7.93 -9.90 -12.32
C ASP A 65 -8.07 -9.70 -10.80
N GLU A 66 -9.29 -9.46 -10.34
CA GLU A 66 -9.59 -9.24 -8.92
C GLU A 66 -9.64 -10.58 -8.18
N ARG A 67 -8.70 -10.78 -7.26
CA ARG A 67 -8.54 -12.03 -6.51
C ARG A 67 -8.95 -11.93 -5.03
N ARG A 68 -9.18 -10.71 -4.53
CA ARG A 68 -9.51 -10.43 -3.12
C ARG A 68 -10.68 -9.50 -2.99
N SER A 69 -11.56 -9.80 -2.03
CA SER A 69 -12.58 -8.86 -1.58
C SER A 69 -11.96 -7.93 -0.53
N GLY A 70 -12.20 -6.65 -0.68
CA GLY A 70 -11.63 -5.63 0.18
C GLY A 70 -10.87 -4.59 -0.63
N VAL A 71 -10.22 -3.70 0.08
CA VAL A 71 -9.52 -2.57 -0.52
C VAL A 71 -8.25 -2.25 0.28
N VAL A 72 -7.21 -1.85 -0.41
CA VAL A 72 -6.04 -1.22 0.18
C VAL A 72 -6.21 0.29 0.11
N LEU A 73 -6.17 0.99 1.25
CA LEU A 73 -5.95 2.42 1.28
C LEU A 73 -4.44 2.66 1.28
N TYR A 74 -3.93 3.18 0.18
CA TYR A 74 -2.51 3.49 0.01
C TYR A 74 -2.23 4.97 0.21
N LEU A 75 -1.33 5.29 1.13
CA LEU A 75 -0.85 6.63 1.43
C LEU A 75 0.64 6.72 1.08
N HIS A 76 0.96 7.60 0.14
CA HIS A 76 2.31 7.72 -0.41
C HIS A 76 3.30 8.37 0.56
N GLY A 77 4.61 8.19 0.30
CA GLY A 77 5.70 8.85 1.00
C GLY A 77 6.02 10.24 0.44
N GLY A 78 7.22 10.71 0.77
CA GLY A 78 7.72 12.03 0.33
C GLY A 78 7.85 13.05 1.46
N GLY A 79 8.06 12.59 2.70
CA GLY A 79 8.33 13.45 3.86
C GLY A 79 7.20 14.42 4.19
N TYR A 80 5.96 14.10 3.86
CA TYR A 80 4.78 14.98 3.96
C TYR A 80 4.85 16.25 3.10
N THR A 81 5.94 16.44 2.35
CA THR A 81 6.20 17.64 1.55
C THR A 81 6.16 17.40 0.04
N CYS A 82 6.30 16.15 -0.36
CA CYS A 82 6.34 15.71 -1.74
C CYS A 82 5.37 14.55 -1.98
N GLY A 83 5.13 14.26 -3.25
CA GLY A 83 4.18 13.25 -3.70
C GLY A 83 2.94 13.90 -4.32
N SER A 84 2.32 13.15 -5.21
CA SER A 84 1.11 13.56 -5.92
C SER A 84 0.24 12.36 -6.20
N LEU A 85 -0.88 12.59 -6.89
CA LEU A 85 -1.75 11.50 -7.33
C LEU A 85 -1.05 10.58 -8.34
N ASP A 86 -0.23 11.15 -9.24
CA ASP A 86 0.48 10.36 -10.24
C ASP A 86 1.59 9.52 -9.59
N TYR A 87 2.29 10.08 -8.59
CA TYR A 87 3.23 9.31 -7.78
C TYR A 87 2.53 8.17 -7.04
N ALA A 88 1.41 8.46 -6.36
CA ALA A 88 0.64 7.47 -5.62
C ALA A 88 0.09 6.34 -6.52
N LYS A 89 -0.40 6.68 -7.73
CA LYS A 89 -0.87 5.70 -8.72
C LYS A 89 0.23 4.70 -9.13
N GLY A 90 1.50 5.10 -9.11
CA GLY A 90 2.62 4.24 -9.50
C GLY A 90 2.67 2.95 -8.70
N PHE A 91 2.89 3.02 -7.41
CA PHE A 91 2.95 1.82 -6.56
C PHE A 91 1.57 1.19 -6.32
N ALA A 92 0.50 1.99 -6.30
CA ALA A 92 -0.87 1.47 -6.25
C ALA A 92 -1.18 0.54 -7.43
N ALA A 93 -0.63 0.83 -8.63
CA ALA A 93 -0.77 -0.04 -9.79
C ALA A 93 -0.05 -1.38 -9.61
N THR A 94 1.15 -1.37 -9.05
CA THR A 94 1.88 -2.58 -8.70
C THR A 94 1.10 -3.42 -7.68
N LEU A 95 0.62 -2.82 -6.59
CA LEU A 95 -0.21 -3.53 -5.61
C LEU A 95 -1.47 -4.12 -6.23
N ALA A 96 -2.17 -3.36 -7.07
CA ALA A 96 -3.40 -3.81 -7.70
C ALA A 96 -3.15 -4.98 -8.67
N SER A 97 -2.16 -4.88 -9.57
CA SER A 97 -1.86 -5.91 -10.56
C SER A 97 -1.30 -7.18 -9.92
N GLU A 98 -0.27 -7.03 -9.09
CA GLU A 98 0.45 -8.17 -8.50
C GLU A 98 -0.35 -8.87 -7.42
N CYS A 99 -1.11 -8.12 -6.63
CA CYS A 99 -1.89 -8.69 -5.53
C CYS A 99 -3.36 -8.96 -5.88
N GLY A 100 -3.86 -8.50 -7.01
CA GLY A 100 -5.27 -8.70 -7.42
C GLY A 100 -6.25 -8.10 -6.41
N VAL A 101 -5.95 -6.92 -5.90
CA VAL A 101 -6.74 -6.19 -4.90
C VAL A 101 -7.07 -4.80 -5.40
N ARG A 102 -8.24 -4.28 -5.10
CA ARG A 102 -8.55 -2.87 -5.34
C ARG A 102 -7.70 -2.00 -4.44
N VAL A 103 -7.13 -0.95 -4.99
CA VAL A 103 -6.39 0.05 -4.24
C VAL A 103 -7.09 1.40 -4.39
N PHE A 104 -7.27 2.09 -3.30
CA PHE A 104 -7.60 3.52 -3.30
C PHE A 104 -6.38 4.27 -2.80
N CYS A 105 -5.84 5.17 -3.61
CA CYS A 105 -4.72 6.01 -3.23
C CYS A 105 -5.15 7.47 -3.14
N GLY A 106 -4.66 8.18 -2.10
CA GLY A 106 -4.94 9.59 -1.86
C GLY A 106 -3.69 10.45 -2.00
N ALA A 107 -3.80 11.55 -2.73
CA ALA A 107 -2.80 12.62 -2.76
C ALA A 107 -3.17 13.64 -1.69
N TYR A 108 -2.89 13.32 -0.44
CA TYR A 108 -3.18 14.18 0.69
C TYR A 108 -2.45 15.52 0.60
N ARG A 109 -2.98 16.57 1.26
CA ARG A 109 -2.40 17.91 1.29
C ARG A 109 -1.00 17.90 1.89
N LEU A 110 -0.09 18.60 1.23
CA LEU A 110 1.34 18.60 1.54
C LEU A 110 1.76 19.84 2.31
N ALA A 111 2.75 19.67 3.17
CA ALA A 111 3.51 20.73 3.81
C ALA A 111 4.56 21.29 2.82
N PRO A 112 5.05 22.50 3.02
CA PRO A 112 4.69 23.46 4.08
C PRO A 112 3.37 24.18 3.85
N GLU A 113 2.74 24.05 2.67
CA GLU A 113 1.51 24.75 2.33
C GLU A 113 0.34 24.35 3.27
N ASN A 114 0.31 23.08 3.65
CA ASN A 114 -0.69 22.51 4.56
C ASN A 114 0.01 21.60 5.58
N PRO A 115 0.53 22.18 6.68
CA PRO A 115 1.20 21.40 7.71
C PRO A 115 0.22 20.49 8.47
N TYR A 116 0.73 19.72 9.42
CA TYR A 116 -0.10 18.96 10.35
C TYR A 116 -1.20 19.83 10.97
N PRO A 117 -2.46 19.35 11.02
CA PRO A 117 -2.88 17.96 10.81
C PRO A 117 -3.45 17.64 9.41
N ALA A 118 -3.23 18.47 8.39
CA ALA A 118 -3.93 18.38 7.10
C ALA A 118 -3.82 16.99 6.44
N ALA A 119 -2.63 16.40 6.37
CA ALA A 119 -2.44 15.06 5.79
C ALA A 119 -3.21 13.97 6.56
N LEU A 120 -3.27 14.07 7.88
CA LEU A 120 -4.01 13.12 8.72
C LEU A 120 -5.53 13.27 8.56
N GLU A 121 -6.04 14.50 8.41
CA GLU A 121 -7.45 14.76 8.12
C GLU A 121 -7.86 14.19 6.76
N ASP A 122 -7.00 14.35 5.75
CA ASP A 122 -7.23 13.81 4.42
C ASP A 122 -7.18 12.27 4.41
N ALA A 123 -6.25 11.67 5.16
CA ALA A 123 -6.19 10.22 5.36
C ALA A 123 -7.45 9.68 6.04
N LEU A 124 -7.96 10.38 7.07
CA LEU A 124 -9.22 10.04 7.72
C LEU A 124 -10.42 10.18 6.77
N THR A 125 -10.44 11.25 5.97
CA THR A 125 -11.47 11.48 4.94
C THR A 125 -11.48 10.36 3.90
N ALA A 126 -10.31 9.92 3.43
CA ALA A 126 -10.18 8.81 2.51
C ALA A 126 -10.66 7.47 3.14
N TYR A 127 -10.34 7.23 4.41
CA TYR A 127 -10.84 6.07 5.14
C TYR A 127 -12.37 6.10 5.27
N ASP A 128 -12.94 7.24 5.64
CA ASP A 128 -14.40 7.44 5.75
C ASP A 128 -15.12 7.28 4.40
N TYR A 129 -14.47 7.70 3.33
CA TYR A 129 -14.99 7.47 1.98
C TYR A 129 -15.09 5.97 1.67
N LEU A 130 -14.11 5.16 2.04
CA LEU A 130 -14.18 3.72 1.84
C LEU A 130 -15.30 3.08 2.66
N LEU A 131 -15.51 3.51 3.92
CA LEU A 131 -16.65 3.05 4.71
C LEU A 131 -17.98 3.43 4.06
N LYS A 132 -18.12 4.67 3.55
CA LYS A 132 -19.31 5.12 2.80
C LYS A 132 -19.51 4.36 1.49
N LYS A 133 -18.46 3.78 0.90
CA LYS A 133 -18.54 2.88 -0.26
C LYS A 133 -18.97 1.47 0.12
N GLY A 134 -19.21 1.18 1.39
CA GLY A 134 -19.71 -0.09 1.90
C GLY A 134 -18.63 -1.08 2.33
N TYR A 135 -17.37 -0.69 2.38
CA TYR A 135 -16.32 -1.52 2.97
C TYR A 135 -16.42 -1.47 4.49
N ALA A 136 -16.44 -2.64 5.14
CA ALA A 136 -16.27 -2.72 6.58
C ALA A 136 -14.79 -2.49 6.96
N PRO A 137 -14.47 -2.03 8.19
CA PRO A 137 -13.08 -1.90 8.66
C PRO A 137 -12.24 -3.15 8.43
N GLN A 138 -12.83 -4.34 8.59
CA GLN A 138 -12.19 -5.64 8.38
C GLN A 138 -11.92 -5.97 6.90
N GLN A 139 -12.36 -5.13 5.99
CA GLN A 139 -12.13 -5.22 4.54
C GLN A 139 -11.18 -4.13 4.04
N ILE A 140 -10.69 -3.24 4.93
CA ILE A 140 -9.76 -2.16 4.61
C ILE A 140 -8.38 -2.52 5.19
N LEU A 141 -7.38 -2.58 4.32
CA LEU A 141 -5.98 -2.71 4.69
C LEU A 141 -5.29 -1.38 4.40
N LEU A 142 -4.47 -0.90 5.31
CA LEU A 142 -3.67 0.29 5.07
C LEU A 142 -2.29 -0.09 4.54
N CYS A 143 -1.81 0.63 3.55
CA CYS A 143 -0.44 0.51 3.05
C CYS A 143 0.17 1.90 2.92
N GLY A 144 1.45 2.04 3.29
CA GLY A 144 2.14 3.32 3.12
C GLY A 144 3.64 3.14 3.22
N GLU A 145 4.37 3.99 2.51
CA GLU A 145 5.83 4.03 2.60
C GLU A 145 6.35 5.33 3.18
N SER A 146 7.49 5.30 3.86
CA SER A 146 8.15 6.49 4.41
C SER A 146 7.20 7.30 5.30
N ALA A 147 6.98 8.58 5.01
CA ALA A 147 5.97 9.42 5.66
C ALA A 147 4.55 8.81 5.58
N GLY A 148 4.18 8.17 4.46
CA GLY A 148 2.93 7.44 4.33
C GLY A 148 2.84 6.24 5.28
N GLY A 149 3.97 5.58 5.57
CA GLY A 149 4.09 4.55 6.60
C GLY A 149 3.85 5.10 8.02
N GLY A 150 4.33 6.30 8.30
CA GLY A 150 3.98 7.04 9.52
C GLY A 150 2.50 7.42 9.56
N LEU A 151 1.97 7.93 8.44
CA LEU A 151 0.60 8.40 8.33
C LEU A 151 -0.44 7.28 8.53
N ILE A 152 -0.21 6.06 8.05
CA ILE A 152 -1.13 4.92 8.33
C ILE A 152 -1.13 4.55 9.81
N CYS A 153 0.01 4.67 10.51
CA CYS A 153 0.07 4.47 11.95
C CYS A 153 -0.64 5.61 12.71
N ALA A 154 -0.42 6.86 12.30
CA ALA A 154 -1.11 8.03 12.86
C ALA A 154 -2.63 7.94 12.66
N LEU A 155 -3.09 7.46 11.50
CA LEU A 155 -4.51 7.21 11.22
C LEU A 155 -5.08 6.18 12.20
N CYS A 156 -4.37 5.08 12.49
CA CYS A 156 -4.81 4.10 13.47
C CYS A 156 -4.90 4.71 14.89
N LEU A 157 -3.93 5.53 15.30
CA LEU A 157 -3.99 6.25 16.58
C LEU A 157 -5.20 7.20 16.63
N ARG A 158 -5.45 7.93 15.53
CA ARG A 158 -6.59 8.82 15.43
C ARG A 158 -7.93 8.09 15.49
N LEU A 159 -8.05 6.95 14.82
CA LEU A 159 -9.24 6.09 14.91
C LEU A 159 -9.47 5.60 16.34
N LYS A 160 -8.41 5.18 17.06
CA LYS A 160 -8.50 4.82 18.50
C LYS A 160 -9.00 5.98 19.35
N GLN A 161 -8.44 7.18 19.18
CA GLN A 161 -8.90 8.38 19.91
C GLN A 161 -10.38 8.68 19.68
N LEU A 162 -10.89 8.37 18.48
CA LEU A 162 -12.29 8.54 18.10
C LEU A 162 -13.17 7.35 18.53
N GLY A 163 -12.63 6.32 19.20
CA GLY A 163 -13.37 5.11 19.60
C GLY A 163 -13.87 4.29 18.40
N ARG A 164 -13.16 4.35 17.26
CA ARG A 164 -13.58 3.68 16.01
C ARG A 164 -12.82 2.37 15.79
N GLU A 165 -13.45 1.46 15.07
CA GLU A 165 -12.82 0.21 14.66
C GLU A 165 -11.64 0.45 13.73
N LEU A 166 -10.57 -0.32 13.96
CA LEU A 166 -9.34 -0.25 13.17
C LEU A 166 -9.43 -1.10 11.89
N PRO A 167 -8.61 -0.80 10.87
CA PRO A 167 -8.50 -1.60 9.65
C PRO A 167 -8.01 -3.02 9.94
N CYS A 168 -8.13 -3.94 8.98
CA CYS A 168 -7.77 -5.34 9.16
C CYS A 168 -6.26 -5.61 9.21
N GLY A 169 -5.43 -4.70 8.75
CA GLY A 169 -3.96 -4.84 8.74
C GLY A 169 -3.25 -3.61 8.21
N LEU A 170 -1.95 -3.53 8.50
CA LEU A 170 -1.06 -2.50 7.98
C LEU A 170 0.11 -3.12 7.22
N ILE A 171 0.49 -2.49 6.11
CA ILE A 171 1.75 -2.73 5.40
C ILE A 171 2.54 -1.42 5.44
N ALA A 172 3.61 -1.39 6.21
CA ALA A 172 4.47 -0.23 6.40
C ALA A 172 5.83 -0.48 5.73
N ILE A 173 6.15 0.28 4.70
CA ILE A 173 7.38 0.14 3.93
C ILE A 173 8.32 1.27 4.33
N SER A 174 9.47 0.93 4.93
CA SER A 174 10.45 1.92 5.40
C SER A 174 9.77 3.07 6.18
N PRO A 175 8.92 2.78 7.19
CA PRO A 175 8.05 3.77 7.78
C PRO A 175 8.83 4.82 8.57
N TRP A 176 8.49 6.09 8.36
CA TRP A 176 8.99 7.20 9.17
C TRP A 176 7.99 7.47 10.31
N VAL A 177 8.26 6.92 11.48
CA VAL A 177 7.36 6.91 12.64
C VAL A 177 7.88 7.67 13.85
N ASP A 178 9.08 8.22 13.75
CA ASP A 178 9.70 9.09 14.75
C ASP A 178 10.34 10.32 14.08
N LEU A 179 9.61 11.44 14.11
CA LEU A 179 10.08 12.69 13.53
C LEU A 179 11.15 13.39 14.39
N THR A 180 11.40 12.88 15.61
CA THR A 180 12.48 13.39 16.46
C THR A 180 13.86 12.91 16.03
N GLY A 181 13.92 11.85 15.20
CA GLY A 181 15.17 11.29 14.72
C GLY A 181 16.01 10.62 15.82
N SER A 182 15.37 9.98 16.80
CA SER A 182 16.05 9.39 17.95
C SER A 182 16.77 8.08 17.68
N GLY A 183 16.55 7.47 16.51
CA GLY A 183 17.13 6.17 16.12
C GLY A 183 18.65 6.25 15.89
N LYS A 184 19.38 5.24 16.36
CA LYS A 184 20.84 5.16 16.14
C LYS A 184 21.22 4.95 14.67
N SER A 185 20.29 4.41 13.87
CA SER A 185 20.51 4.23 12.42
C SER A 185 20.70 5.55 11.67
N TYR A 186 20.23 6.65 12.20
CA TYR A 186 20.51 8.00 11.67
C TYR A 186 22.01 8.31 11.67
N GLU A 187 22.76 7.74 12.62
CA GLU A 187 24.21 7.88 12.71
C GLU A 187 24.93 6.78 11.90
N PHE A 188 24.66 5.49 12.20
CA PHE A 188 25.46 4.42 11.62
C PHE A 188 25.16 4.14 10.13
N ASN A 189 23.99 4.53 9.61
CA ASN A 189 23.62 4.42 8.19
C ASN A 189 23.71 5.76 7.43
N ARG A 190 24.21 6.83 8.04
CA ARG A 190 24.33 8.16 7.43
C ARG A 190 25.00 8.12 6.05
N ASP A 191 26.11 7.41 5.95
CA ASP A 191 26.90 7.29 4.72
C ASP A 191 26.44 6.12 3.83
N ASN A 192 25.69 5.19 4.39
CA ASN A 192 25.22 4.00 3.69
C ASN A 192 23.93 4.25 2.93
N ASP A 193 23.04 5.10 3.42
CA ASP A 193 21.77 5.39 2.75
C ASP A 193 22.00 6.23 1.49
N PRO A 194 21.69 5.69 0.29
CA PRO A 194 21.89 6.42 -0.96
C PRO A 194 20.81 7.46 -1.25
N SER A 195 19.73 7.53 -0.46
CA SER A 195 18.53 8.30 -0.77
C SER A 195 18.18 9.36 0.26
N LEU A 196 18.42 9.11 1.53
CA LEU A 196 18.06 10.03 2.61
C LEU A 196 19.28 10.58 3.33
N THR A 197 19.10 11.76 3.92
CA THR A 197 20.03 12.35 4.90
C THR A 197 19.25 12.84 6.11
N GLU A 198 19.91 12.95 7.23
CA GLU A 198 19.32 13.47 8.47
C GLU A 198 18.83 14.91 8.29
N GLU A 199 19.61 15.75 7.61
CA GLU A 199 19.27 17.15 7.35
C GLU A 199 17.97 17.28 6.53
N LEU A 200 17.81 16.39 5.54
CA LEU A 200 16.60 16.34 4.71
C LEU A 200 15.37 15.93 5.55
N LEU A 201 15.50 14.91 6.39
CA LEU A 201 14.41 14.49 7.29
C LEU A 201 14.05 15.58 8.30
N GLN A 202 15.05 16.24 8.89
CA GLN A 202 14.84 17.38 9.78
C GLN A 202 14.13 18.54 9.07
N PHE A 203 14.48 18.81 7.81
CA PHE A 203 13.79 19.80 7.00
C PHE A 203 12.33 19.43 6.80
N TYR A 204 12.04 18.20 6.42
CA TYR A 204 10.66 17.72 6.24
C TYR A 204 9.85 17.77 7.54
N ALA A 205 10.45 17.35 8.66
CA ALA A 205 9.80 17.43 9.97
C ALA A 205 9.39 18.87 10.32
N ARG A 206 10.30 19.83 10.14
CA ARG A 206 10.02 21.27 10.38
C ARG A 206 8.94 21.84 9.45
N CYS A 207 8.85 21.36 8.21
CA CYS A 207 7.76 21.74 7.30
C CYS A 207 6.42 21.19 7.77
N TYR A 208 6.42 19.95 8.31
CA TYR A 208 5.19 19.24 8.65
C TYR A 208 4.60 19.62 9.99
N THR A 209 5.41 19.74 11.04
CA THR A 209 4.90 19.99 12.40
C THR A 209 5.79 20.93 13.21
N GLN A 210 5.16 21.64 14.15
CA GLN A 210 5.87 22.41 15.19
C GLN A 210 6.22 21.56 16.41
N ASP A 211 5.54 20.40 16.58
CA ASP A 211 5.79 19.46 17.67
C ASP A 211 6.03 18.05 17.11
N PRO A 212 7.31 17.67 16.86
CA PRO A 212 7.64 16.34 16.39
C PRO A 212 7.42 15.26 17.46
N THR A 213 7.11 15.64 18.70
CA THR A 213 6.84 14.68 19.80
C THR A 213 5.36 14.30 19.91
N ASP A 214 4.45 14.99 19.19
CA ASP A 214 3.03 14.60 19.13
C ASP A 214 2.92 13.17 18.58
N PRO A 215 2.26 12.23 19.30
CA PRO A 215 2.06 10.86 18.83
C PRO A 215 1.34 10.73 17.49
N LEU A 216 0.59 11.73 17.05
CA LEU A 216 -0.02 11.74 15.73
C LEU A 216 0.93 12.23 14.63
N CYS A 217 2.07 12.82 14.99
CA CYS A 217 3.18 13.11 14.08
C CYS A 217 4.26 12.02 14.14
N SER A 218 4.57 11.54 15.35
CA SER A 218 5.53 10.46 15.63
C SER A 218 4.83 9.26 16.27
N PRO A 219 4.17 8.40 15.48
CA PRO A 219 3.38 7.28 16.00
C PRO A 219 4.15 6.30 16.86
N LEU A 220 5.47 6.26 16.73
CA LEU A 220 6.32 5.47 17.61
C LEU A 220 6.18 5.89 19.09
N LEU A 221 5.83 7.12 19.39
CA LEU A 221 5.63 7.63 20.75
C LEU A 221 4.21 7.37 21.30
N GLY A 222 3.29 6.91 20.44
CA GLY A 222 1.89 6.68 20.77
C GLY A 222 1.60 5.34 21.46
N ASP A 223 0.35 5.15 21.87
CA ASP A 223 -0.15 3.88 22.40
C ASP A 223 -0.56 2.93 21.25
N LEU A 224 0.28 1.92 20.98
CA LEU A 224 0.07 0.91 19.95
C LEU A 224 -0.75 -0.31 20.42
N THR A 225 -1.35 -0.27 21.62
CA THR A 225 -2.20 -1.37 22.12
C THR A 225 -3.41 -1.55 21.20
N GLY A 226 -3.69 -2.80 20.80
CA GLY A 226 -4.81 -3.13 19.93
C GLY A 226 -4.61 -2.78 18.46
N PHE A 227 -3.39 -2.41 18.04
CA PHE A 227 -3.09 -2.22 16.62
C PHE A 227 -3.33 -3.51 15.84
N PRO A 228 -3.78 -3.39 14.57
CA PRO A 228 -3.99 -4.54 13.71
C PRO A 228 -2.69 -5.26 13.37
N PRO A 229 -2.75 -6.47 12.82
CA PRO A 229 -1.58 -7.14 12.27
C PRO A 229 -0.78 -6.21 11.36
N THR A 230 0.53 -6.17 11.50
CA THR A 230 1.39 -5.23 10.76
C THR A 230 2.57 -5.96 10.12
N LEU A 231 2.72 -5.79 8.79
CA LEU A 231 3.88 -6.19 8.02
C LEU A 231 4.75 -4.97 7.77
N ILE A 232 6.04 -5.06 8.14
CA ILE A 232 6.99 -3.96 8.04
C ILE A 232 8.14 -4.41 7.13
N PHE A 233 8.50 -3.57 6.17
CA PHE A 233 9.72 -3.71 5.36
C PHE A 233 10.68 -2.59 5.69
N ALA A 234 11.98 -2.90 5.72
CA ALA A 234 13.04 -1.91 5.87
C ALA A 234 14.30 -2.32 5.09
N GLY A 235 14.98 -1.36 4.51
CA GLY A 235 16.32 -1.54 3.98
C GLY A 235 17.35 -1.64 5.11
N GLY A 236 18.35 -2.54 4.98
CA GLY A 236 19.39 -2.67 5.99
C GLY A 236 20.30 -1.45 6.09
N ASP A 237 20.41 -0.69 4.99
CA ASP A 237 21.32 0.45 4.86
C ASP A 237 20.58 1.81 4.95
N GLU A 238 19.25 1.82 5.21
CA GLU A 238 18.51 3.08 5.33
C GLU A 238 18.65 3.71 6.72
N ILE A 239 18.58 5.04 6.79
CA ILE A 239 18.67 5.76 8.07
C ILE A 239 17.41 5.60 8.92
N LEU A 240 16.26 5.23 8.34
CA LEU A 240 15.02 4.93 9.06
C LEU A 240 14.90 3.47 9.55
N LEU A 241 15.99 2.72 9.54
CA LEU A 241 15.98 1.31 9.97
C LEU A 241 15.51 1.15 11.42
N ASP A 242 15.92 2.04 12.32
CA ASP A 242 15.53 1.96 13.73
C ASP A 242 14.08 2.41 13.98
N ASP A 243 13.52 3.25 13.10
CA ASP A 243 12.07 3.54 13.07
C ASP A 243 11.26 2.24 12.85
N ALA A 244 11.66 1.46 11.84
CA ALA A 244 11.02 0.18 11.52
C ALA A 244 11.20 -0.84 12.65
N ARG A 245 12.40 -0.94 13.23
CA ARG A 245 12.70 -1.81 14.38
C ARG A 245 11.90 -1.41 15.61
N GLY A 246 11.92 -0.12 15.94
CA GLY A 246 11.19 0.42 17.09
C GLY A 246 9.67 0.20 16.96
N LEU A 247 9.10 0.40 15.76
CA LEU A 247 7.70 0.11 15.50
C LEU A 247 7.40 -1.38 15.72
N HIS A 248 8.22 -2.27 15.17
CA HIS A 248 8.05 -3.71 15.36
C HIS A 248 8.10 -4.13 16.83
N GLU A 249 9.10 -3.67 17.57
CA GLU A 249 9.28 -4.01 18.99
C GLU A 249 8.13 -3.49 19.85
N ARG A 250 7.71 -2.25 19.60
CA ARG A 250 6.59 -1.66 20.35
C ARG A 250 5.25 -2.33 20.04
N LEU A 251 4.99 -2.70 18.78
CA LEU A 251 3.81 -3.47 18.41
C LEU A 251 3.79 -4.83 19.12
N LYS A 252 4.92 -5.55 19.14
CA LYS A 252 5.03 -6.83 19.87
C LYS A 252 4.83 -6.66 21.35
N LYS A 253 5.43 -5.65 21.97
CA LYS A 253 5.26 -5.33 23.39
C LYS A 253 3.81 -4.98 23.73
N ALA A 254 3.09 -4.36 22.80
CA ALA A 254 1.67 -4.04 22.92
C ALA A 254 0.74 -5.25 22.64
N GLY A 255 1.28 -6.44 22.37
CA GLY A 255 0.52 -7.65 22.09
C GLY A 255 -0.02 -7.76 20.64
N SER A 256 0.35 -6.85 19.75
CA SER A 256 -0.06 -6.86 18.35
C SER A 256 0.82 -7.80 17.51
N LYS A 257 0.22 -8.46 16.51
CA LYS A 257 0.98 -9.27 15.56
C LYS A 257 1.80 -8.36 14.66
N SER A 258 3.12 -8.51 14.69
CA SER A 258 4.01 -7.73 13.84
C SER A 258 5.08 -8.62 13.23
N ARG A 259 5.35 -8.42 11.95
CA ARG A 259 6.44 -9.07 11.21
C ARG A 259 7.29 -7.99 10.55
N LEU A 260 8.59 -8.04 10.80
CA LEU A 260 9.59 -7.15 10.22
C LEU A 260 10.48 -7.94 9.24
N ILE A 261 10.65 -7.41 8.04
CA ILE A 261 11.55 -7.89 7.01
C ILE A 261 12.60 -6.82 6.78
N ILE A 262 13.85 -7.13 7.11
CA ILE A 262 15.00 -6.26 6.84
C ILE A 262 15.76 -6.85 5.66
N ALA A 263 15.89 -6.09 4.58
CA ALA A 263 16.61 -6.50 3.39
C ALA A 263 18.07 -5.96 3.43
N PRO A 264 19.07 -6.83 3.66
CA PRO A 264 20.47 -6.39 3.73
C PRO A 264 20.94 -5.70 2.45
N GLY A 265 21.69 -4.63 2.58
CA GLY A 265 22.23 -3.88 1.44
C GLY A 265 21.18 -3.12 0.62
N ARG A 266 19.94 -3.04 1.11
CA ARG A 266 18.87 -2.26 0.48
C ARG A 266 18.73 -0.90 1.18
N TRP A 267 18.11 0.03 0.47
CA TRP A 267 17.96 1.44 0.81
C TRP A 267 16.50 1.77 1.15
N HIS A 268 16.24 3.01 1.45
CA HIS A 268 14.92 3.52 1.81
C HIS A 268 13.86 3.25 0.71
N ALA A 269 12.71 2.72 1.11
CA ALA A 269 11.57 2.41 0.25
C ALA A 269 11.91 1.50 -0.95
N TYR A 270 12.90 0.61 -0.81
CA TYR A 270 13.40 -0.26 -1.88
C TYR A 270 12.29 -1.11 -2.54
N VAL A 271 11.25 -1.46 -1.80
CA VAL A 271 10.11 -2.27 -2.29
C VAL A 271 9.37 -1.60 -3.45
N LEU A 272 9.43 -0.27 -3.55
CA LEU A 272 8.77 0.48 -4.62
C LEU A 272 9.47 0.36 -5.98
N TYR A 273 10.71 -0.07 -5.99
CA TYR A 273 11.51 -0.14 -7.23
C TYR A 273 11.23 -1.45 -7.97
N CYS A 274 10.13 -1.48 -8.72
CA CYS A 274 9.56 -2.67 -9.37
C CYS A 274 10.44 -3.38 -10.43
N LEU A 275 11.62 -2.88 -10.73
CA LEU A 275 12.52 -3.43 -11.75
C LEU A 275 13.78 -4.07 -11.18
N GLN A 276 13.85 -4.30 -9.85
CA GLN A 276 15.05 -4.86 -9.22
C GLN A 276 14.91 -6.36 -8.89
N GLU A 277 16.08 -7.00 -8.78
CA GLU A 277 16.21 -8.37 -8.32
C GLU A 277 15.50 -8.60 -6.97
N ASN A 278 14.83 -9.72 -6.82
CA ASN A 278 14.10 -10.15 -5.61
C ASN A 278 12.79 -9.38 -5.30
N MET A 279 12.28 -8.55 -6.19
CA MET A 279 10.95 -7.94 -6.00
C MET A 279 9.85 -9.01 -5.83
N GLU A 280 9.96 -10.14 -6.53
CA GLU A 280 9.02 -11.26 -6.43
C GLU A 280 8.86 -11.74 -4.98
N GLN A 281 9.96 -11.78 -4.19
CA GLN A 281 9.92 -12.20 -2.80
C GLN A 281 9.16 -11.19 -1.92
N ASP A 282 9.38 -9.90 -2.11
CA ASP A 282 8.70 -8.86 -1.33
C ASP A 282 7.20 -8.82 -1.68
N ILE A 283 6.86 -8.91 -2.96
CA ILE A 283 5.47 -9.02 -3.43
C ILE A 283 4.83 -10.32 -2.91
N TYR A 284 5.55 -11.44 -2.89
CA TYR A 284 5.06 -12.68 -2.28
C TYR A 284 4.70 -12.48 -0.81
N GLU A 285 5.53 -11.80 -0.03
CA GLU A 285 5.25 -11.53 1.38
C GLU A 285 4.06 -10.58 1.56
N ILE A 286 3.92 -9.55 0.72
CA ILE A 286 2.75 -8.68 0.68
C ILE A 286 1.50 -9.50 0.35
N ASN A 287 1.54 -10.34 -0.68
CA ASN A 287 0.45 -11.23 -1.09
C ASN A 287 0.04 -12.18 0.04
N ARG A 288 1.02 -12.80 0.70
CA ARG A 288 0.80 -13.69 1.84
C ARG A 288 0.11 -12.97 2.99
N PHE A 289 0.56 -11.76 3.33
CA PHE A 289 -0.05 -10.95 4.37
C PHE A 289 -1.49 -10.55 4.02
N MET A 290 -1.74 -10.12 2.78
CA MET A 290 -3.09 -9.82 2.30
C MET A 290 -4.01 -11.05 2.35
N THR A 291 -3.51 -12.23 2.00
CA THR A 291 -4.28 -13.49 2.06
C THR A 291 -4.69 -13.86 3.50
N GLN A 292 -3.88 -13.49 4.48
CA GLN A 292 -4.18 -13.75 5.90
C GLN A 292 -5.19 -12.77 6.49
N ASN A 293 -5.30 -11.56 5.94
CA ASN A 293 -6.08 -10.46 6.52
C ASN A 293 -7.27 -9.99 5.66
N LEU A 294 -7.28 -10.30 4.36
CA LEU A 294 -8.39 -10.02 3.47
C LEU A 294 -9.04 -11.33 3.00
N SER A 295 -10.35 -11.37 2.95
CA SER A 295 -11.06 -12.51 2.37
C SER A 295 -10.78 -12.63 0.88
N PRO A 296 -10.80 -13.85 0.31
CA PRO A 296 -10.79 -14.03 -1.15
C PRO A 296 -11.94 -13.23 -1.76
N ALA A 297 -11.75 -12.73 -2.97
CA ALA A 297 -12.86 -12.12 -3.71
C ALA A 297 -14.03 -13.11 -3.70
N ARG A 298 -15.21 -12.63 -3.30
CA ARG A 298 -16.43 -13.38 -3.61
C ARG A 298 -16.53 -13.38 -5.13
N SER A 299 -15.86 -14.33 -5.76
CA SER A 299 -16.15 -14.61 -7.13
C SER A 299 -17.63 -15.01 -7.15
N LEU A 300 -18.48 -14.24 -7.80
CA LEU A 300 -19.44 -14.88 -8.69
C LEU A 300 -18.54 -15.77 -9.56
N ARG A 301 -18.39 -17.02 -9.15
CA ARG A 301 -17.55 -17.98 -9.87
C ARG A 301 -18.34 -18.37 -11.11
N TRP A 302 -18.28 -17.49 -12.10
CA TRP A 302 -18.25 -17.97 -13.46
C TRP A 302 -16.91 -18.69 -13.56
N MET A 303 -16.90 -19.98 -13.26
CA MET A 303 -15.77 -20.80 -13.62
C MET A 303 -15.64 -20.66 -15.13
N ARG A 304 -14.54 -20.07 -15.60
CA ARG A 304 -14.16 -20.25 -17.01
C ARG A 304 -14.17 -21.74 -17.24
N LEU A 305 -15.06 -22.20 -18.12
CA LEU A 305 -15.06 -23.57 -18.56
C LEU A 305 -13.64 -23.91 -18.96
N ASP A 306 -13.06 -24.93 -18.35
CA ASP A 306 -11.76 -25.45 -18.79
C ASP A 306 -11.88 -25.92 -20.25
N ASN A 307 -10.75 -26.27 -20.85
CA ASN A 307 -10.75 -26.66 -22.26
C ASN A 307 -11.59 -27.93 -22.52
N ALA A 308 -11.70 -28.82 -21.54
CA ALA A 308 -12.55 -30.00 -21.66
C ALA A 308 -14.04 -29.60 -21.64
N ALA A 309 -14.44 -28.76 -20.67
CA ALA A 309 -15.81 -28.28 -20.57
C ALA A 309 -16.26 -27.45 -21.78
N LYS A 310 -15.35 -26.78 -22.50
CA LYS A 310 -15.62 -26.09 -23.78
C LYS A 310 -15.80 -27.03 -24.97
N ILE A 311 -15.16 -28.19 -24.96
CA ILE A 311 -15.28 -29.17 -26.04
C ILE A 311 -16.66 -29.82 -26.06
N TYR A 312 -17.27 -30.08 -24.93
CA TYR A 312 -18.57 -30.75 -24.83
C TYR A 312 -19.75 -29.96 -25.47
N PRO A 313 -19.91 -28.65 -25.26
CA PRO A 313 -20.92 -27.89 -25.99
C PRO A 313 -20.70 -27.88 -27.50
N ALA A 314 -19.42 -27.83 -27.94
CA ALA A 314 -19.09 -27.85 -29.38
C ALA A 314 -19.37 -29.21 -30.04
N ALA A 315 -19.37 -30.29 -29.27
CA ALA A 315 -19.67 -31.64 -29.74
C ALA A 315 -21.17 -31.99 -29.76
N LYS A 316 -22.05 -31.05 -29.36
CA LYS A 316 -23.51 -31.25 -29.33
C LYS A 316 -24.03 -31.49 -30.74
N ARG A 317 -24.50 -32.71 -31.03
CA ARG A 317 -25.19 -33.09 -32.27
C ARG A 317 -26.69 -33.19 -32.01
N ARG A 318 -27.49 -33.00 -33.06
CA ARG A 318 -28.95 -32.95 -33.02
C ARG A 318 -29.65 -34.10 -32.25
N ASN A 319 -28.99 -35.24 -32.06
CA ASN A 319 -29.54 -36.43 -31.40
C ASN A 319 -28.75 -36.88 -30.16
N TRP A 320 -27.88 -36.05 -29.61
CA TRP A 320 -27.08 -36.39 -28.44
C TRP A 320 -27.18 -35.29 -27.40
N ASN A 321 -27.80 -35.59 -26.27
CA ASN A 321 -27.83 -34.72 -25.09
C ASN A 321 -26.82 -35.25 -24.07
N ASN A 322 -25.73 -34.53 -23.88
CA ASN A 322 -24.82 -34.82 -22.79
C ASN A 322 -25.35 -34.15 -21.52
N PHE A 323 -25.86 -34.97 -20.59
CA PHE A 323 -26.26 -34.48 -19.28
C PHE A 323 -25.00 -34.52 -18.36
N PHE A 324 -24.58 -33.35 -17.87
CA PHE A 324 -23.61 -33.28 -16.80
C PHE A 324 -24.33 -33.02 -15.50
N ARG A 325 -24.06 -33.84 -14.51
CA ARG A 325 -24.42 -33.54 -13.13
C ARG A 325 -23.24 -32.84 -12.47
N ILE A 326 -23.34 -31.52 -12.31
CA ILE A 326 -22.41 -30.76 -11.48
C ILE A 326 -23.05 -30.72 -10.09
N SER A 327 -22.41 -31.36 -9.11
CA SER A 327 -22.80 -31.25 -7.71
C SER A 327 -21.87 -30.25 -7.04
N ALA A 328 -22.41 -29.15 -6.53
CA ALA A 328 -21.69 -28.22 -5.70
C ALA A 328 -22.37 -28.14 -4.33
N THR A 329 -21.58 -28.26 -3.26
CA THR A 329 -22.05 -27.95 -1.92
C THR A 329 -21.80 -26.47 -1.70
N LEU A 330 -22.87 -25.70 -1.57
CA LEU A 330 -22.80 -24.27 -1.31
C LEU A 330 -22.86 -24.04 0.21
N ALA A 331 -22.01 -23.14 0.71
CA ALA A 331 -21.98 -22.80 2.12
C ALA A 331 -23.16 -21.91 2.56
N GLU A 332 -23.92 -21.36 1.60
CA GLU A 332 -25.08 -20.48 1.84
C GLU A 332 -26.32 -21.00 1.09
N PRO A 333 -27.53 -20.70 1.58
CA PRO A 333 -28.78 -21.07 0.89
C PRO A 333 -28.83 -20.48 -0.52
N VAL A 334 -29.17 -21.30 -1.49
CA VAL A 334 -29.30 -20.87 -2.89
C VAL A 334 -30.64 -20.18 -3.08
N ASP A 335 -30.61 -18.95 -3.59
CA ASP A 335 -31.85 -18.34 -4.12
C ASP A 335 -32.22 -19.05 -5.44
N ARG A 336 -33.36 -19.80 -5.38
CA ARG A 336 -33.83 -20.60 -6.49
C ARG A 336 -34.20 -19.76 -7.71
N ALA A 337 -34.68 -18.52 -7.51
CA ALA A 337 -35.04 -17.63 -8.60
C ALA A 337 -33.83 -17.14 -9.36
N VAL A 338 -32.75 -16.78 -8.62
CA VAL A 338 -31.47 -16.38 -9.22
C VAL A 338 -30.79 -17.54 -9.96
N LEU A 339 -30.87 -18.76 -9.40
CA LEU A 339 -30.31 -19.95 -10.06
C LEU A 339 -31.07 -20.29 -11.34
N ALA A 340 -32.40 -20.23 -11.32
CA ALA A 340 -33.23 -20.47 -12.50
C ALA A 340 -32.93 -19.44 -13.60
N ALA A 341 -32.90 -18.14 -13.25
CA ALA A 341 -32.58 -17.09 -14.22
C ALA A 341 -31.14 -17.25 -14.81
N ALA A 342 -30.17 -17.73 -14.02
CA ALA A 342 -28.83 -18.01 -14.52
C ALA A 342 -28.77 -19.23 -15.46
N LEU A 343 -29.64 -20.20 -15.29
CA LEU A 343 -29.76 -21.39 -16.16
C LEU A 343 -30.50 -21.12 -17.47
N ASP A 344 -31.46 -20.17 -17.48
CA ASP A 344 -32.22 -19.79 -18.68
C ASP A 344 -31.38 -18.94 -19.67
N VAL A 345 -30.23 -18.44 -19.28
CA VAL A 345 -29.31 -17.65 -20.14
C VAL A 345 -28.31 -18.54 -20.90
N THR A 346 -28.28 -19.84 -20.62
CA THR A 346 -27.42 -20.83 -21.29
C THR A 346 -28.20 -21.71 -22.27
#